data_7d5a3ccb9c55d319f0cd92cb894c64c2
#
_entry.id   7d5a3ccb9c55d319f0cd92cb894c64c2
#
_cell.length_a   1.000
_cell.length_b   1.000
_cell.length_c   1.000
_cell.angle_alpha   90.00
_cell.angle_beta   90.00
_cell.angle_gamma   90.00
#
_symmetry.space_group_name_H-M   'P 1'
#
loop_
_entity.id
_entity.type
_entity.pdbx_description
1 polymer ?
#
loop_
_entity_poly.entity_id
_entity_poly.type
_entity_poly.pdbx_seq_one_letter_code
_entity_poly.pdbx_strand_id
1 'polypeptide(L)'
;AQHEGLTKYNAAFVNGGQLFDVLEPITLHQISVYTDSAGTRSIDINNGLNFFFEYQLDLEPGLTVIDLEVDLPIGSYTMTTNTDINNQSFGTNSPYLWRSSENVVYPYEIQSVVSIYNSTFGEDFYYYFYDWKISTLDKECFTDFVPATAVIDLGTATHQPTDKEQVFIVTPNPTDGLIQLTMNTDGACDVEILRMDGVRIMVQHDIAPENNSIQIDLSAYPAGVYLISVNNNGK
;
A
#
# COMPACT_ATOMS: atom_id res chain seq x y z
N ALA A 1 -22.72 6.38 13.53
CA ALA A 1 -23.87 6.68 12.69
C ALA A 1 -24.08 5.66 11.57
N GLN A 2 -23.03 5.07 11.02
CA GLN A 2 -23.13 4.11 9.90
C GLN A 2 -23.88 2.82 10.22
N HIS A 3 -24.03 2.48 11.50
CA HIS A 3 -24.73 1.26 11.94
C HIS A 3 -26.15 1.51 12.45
N GLU A 4 -26.55 2.76 12.58
CA GLU A 4 -27.91 3.10 13.04
C GLU A 4 -28.92 2.74 11.95
N GLY A 5 -30.06 2.16 12.35
CA GLY A 5 -31.14 1.81 11.44
C GLY A 5 -30.82 0.70 10.45
N LEU A 6 -29.96 -0.25 10.82
CA LEU A 6 -29.66 -1.41 9.96
C LEU A 6 -30.95 -2.13 9.57
N THR A 7 -31.17 -2.23 8.26
CA THR A 7 -32.32 -2.94 7.70
C THR A 7 -31.81 -3.98 6.72
N LYS A 8 -32.18 -5.24 6.94
CA LYS A 8 -31.87 -6.31 6.00
C LYS A 8 -32.44 -5.96 4.63
N TYR A 9 -31.58 -5.96 3.63
CA TYR A 9 -31.99 -5.79 2.25
C TYR A 9 -32.47 -7.13 1.67
N ASN A 10 -33.76 -7.24 1.41
CA ASN A 10 -34.37 -8.45 0.91
C ASN A 10 -35.22 -8.23 -0.37
N ALA A 11 -35.04 -7.08 -1.03
CA ALA A 11 -35.71 -6.84 -2.30
C ALA A 11 -35.13 -7.74 -3.40
N ALA A 12 -35.95 -8.59 -3.99
CA ALA A 12 -35.52 -9.69 -4.84
C ALA A 12 -34.80 -9.28 -6.16
N PHE A 13 -34.81 -8.00 -6.55
CA PHE A 13 -34.33 -7.58 -7.87
C PHE A 13 -33.37 -6.42 -7.84
N VAL A 14 -32.88 -6.04 -6.68
CA VAL A 14 -32.02 -4.85 -6.53
C VAL A 14 -30.73 -5.22 -5.82
N ASN A 15 -29.63 -4.85 -6.43
CA ASN A 15 -28.31 -4.88 -5.86
C ASN A 15 -27.81 -3.44 -5.71
N GLY A 16 -27.73 -2.94 -4.49
CA GLY A 16 -27.29 -1.59 -4.19
C GLY A 16 -25.77 -1.50 -4.04
N GLY A 17 -25.28 -0.28 -3.88
CA GLY A 17 -23.86 -0.01 -3.67
C GLY A 17 -23.62 1.42 -3.24
N GLN A 18 -22.34 1.76 -3.01
CA GLN A 18 -21.87 3.09 -2.66
C GLN A 18 -21.22 3.76 -3.86
N LEU A 19 -21.50 5.05 -4.01
CA LEU A 19 -20.81 5.95 -4.94
C LEU A 19 -19.86 6.82 -4.13
N PHE A 20 -18.58 6.82 -4.48
CA PHE A 20 -17.58 7.55 -3.72
C PHE A 20 -16.48 8.11 -4.61
N ASP A 21 -15.89 9.21 -4.13
CA ASP A 21 -14.73 9.83 -4.73
C ASP A 21 -13.49 9.58 -3.86
N VAL A 22 -12.40 9.25 -4.50
CA VAL A 22 -11.05 9.21 -3.93
C VAL A 22 -10.35 10.49 -4.36
N LEU A 23 -10.06 11.37 -3.39
CA LEU A 23 -9.48 12.69 -3.63
C LEU A 23 -7.94 12.68 -3.59
N GLU A 24 -7.37 11.72 -2.90
CA GLU A 24 -5.94 11.41 -2.86
C GLU A 24 -5.77 9.89 -2.96
N PRO A 25 -4.69 9.37 -3.56
CA PRO A 25 -4.49 7.93 -3.64
C PRO A 25 -4.49 7.28 -2.26
N ILE A 26 -5.22 6.19 -2.11
CA ILE A 26 -5.36 5.44 -0.86
C ILE A 26 -5.16 3.96 -1.07
N THR A 27 -4.85 3.25 0.03
CA THR A 27 -5.12 1.82 0.16
C THR A 27 -6.39 1.64 1.00
N LEU A 28 -7.39 0.95 0.46
CA LEU A 28 -8.56 0.50 1.22
C LEU A 28 -8.24 -0.87 1.82
N HIS A 29 -8.00 -0.88 3.14
CA HIS A 29 -7.59 -2.08 3.87
C HIS A 29 -8.77 -2.99 4.20
N GLN A 30 -9.83 -2.41 4.79
CA GLN A 30 -10.93 -3.19 5.36
C GLN A 30 -12.26 -2.50 5.18
N ILE A 31 -13.30 -3.32 5.08
CA ILE A 31 -14.71 -2.94 5.23
C ILE A 31 -15.42 -3.94 6.14
N SER A 32 -16.59 -3.58 6.64
CA SER A 32 -17.48 -4.46 7.40
C SER A 32 -18.78 -4.67 6.67
N VAL A 33 -19.30 -5.88 6.69
CA VAL A 33 -20.64 -6.22 6.17
C VAL A 33 -21.45 -7.00 7.19
N TYR A 34 -22.78 -6.91 7.09
CA TYR A 34 -23.72 -7.65 7.93
C TYR A 34 -24.63 -8.48 7.05
N THR A 35 -24.83 -9.74 7.40
CA THR A 35 -25.81 -10.64 6.75
C THR A 35 -26.43 -11.59 7.78
N ASP A 36 -27.59 -12.14 7.47
CA ASP A 36 -28.19 -13.26 8.20
C ASP A 36 -28.28 -14.54 7.33
N SER A 37 -27.69 -14.50 6.13
CA SER A 37 -27.73 -15.59 5.16
C SER A 37 -26.32 -16.00 4.77
N ALA A 38 -25.96 -17.26 5.01
CA ALA A 38 -24.71 -17.83 4.51
C ALA A 38 -24.69 -17.90 2.98
N GLY A 39 -23.51 -17.79 2.38
CA GLY A 39 -23.30 -17.98 0.95
C GLY A 39 -22.25 -17.06 0.35
N THR A 40 -21.95 -17.29 -0.92
CA THR A 40 -20.90 -16.57 -1.66
C THR A 40 -21.37 -15.20 -2.12
N ARG A 41 -20.51 -14.20 -1.99
CA ARG A 41 -20.64 -12.84 -2.54
C ARG A 41 -19.36 -12.43 -3.21
N SER A 42 -19.43 -11.37 -3.98
CA SER A 42 -18.27 -10.64 -4.48
C SER A 42 -18.36 -9.18 -4.04
N ILE A 43 -17.24 -8.59 -3.70
CA ILE A 43 -17.10 -7.14 -3.51
C ILE A 43 -16.46 -6.61 -4.78
N ASP A 44 -17.19 -5.78 -5.52
CA ASP A 44 -16.74 -5.22 -6.79
C ASP A 44 -16.53 -3.72 -6.65
N ILE A 45 -15.34 -3.23 -7.02
CA ILE A 45 -15.03 -1.80 -7.07
C ILE A 45 -14.63 -1.45 -8.49
N ASN A 46 -15.26 -0.44 -9.08
CA ASN A 46 -14.93 -0.01 -10.43
C ASN A 46 -15.14 1.50 -10.61
N ASN A 47 -14.45 2.10 -11.58
CA ASN A 47 -14.62 3.50 -11.96
C ASN A 47 -15.34 3.66 -13.33
N GLY A 48 -15.90 2.59 -13.86
CA GLY A 48 -16.57 2.60 -15.16
C GLY A 48 -15.65 2.73 -16.38
N LEU A 49 -14.33 2.83 -16.18
CA LEU A 49 -13.35 3.03 -17.25
C LEU A 49 -12.35 1.86 -17.33
N ASN A 50 -11.28 1.95 -16.55
CA ASN A 50 -10.14 1.03 -16.63
C ASN A 50 -9.74 0.41 -15.30
N PHE A 51 -10.44 0.72 -14.23
CA PHE A 51 -10.22 0.12 -12.92
C PHE A 51 -11.38 -0.82 -12.59
N PHE A 52 -11.03 -2.05 -12.25
CA PHE A 52 -11.94 -3.06 -11.76
C PHE A 52 -11.23 -3.95 -10.74
N PHE A 53 -11.84 -4.09 -9.58
CA PHE A 53 -11.41 -4.99 -8.52
C PHE A 53 -12.59 -5.88 -8.14
N GLU A 54 -12.35 -7.18 -8.05
CA GLU A 54 -13.33 -8.18 -7.61
C GLU A 54 -12.70 -9.05 -6.51
N TYR A 55 -13.42 -9.19 -5.41
CA TYR A 55 -13.02 -10.04 -4.29
C TYR A 55 -14.19 -10.94 -3.89
N GLN A 56 -14.08 -12.23 -4.22
CA GLN A 56 -15.12 -13.22 -3.93
C GLN A 56 -14.83 -13.91 -2.61
N LEU A 57 -15.88 -14.08 -1.78
CA LEU A 57 -15.78 -14.71 -0.46
C LEU A 57 -17.08 -15.36 -0.04
N ASP A 58 -16.99 -16.34 0.84
CA ASP A 58 -18.13 -16.94 1.52
C ASP A 58 -18.37 -16.20 2.85
N LEU A 59 -19.62 -15.81 3.08
CA LEU A 59 -20.05 -15.17 4.31
C LEU A 59 -20.94 -16.08 5.12
N GLU A 60 -20.74 -16.08 6.44
CA GLU A 60 -21.64 -16.66 7.42
C GLU A 60 -22.54 -15.58 8.03
N PRO A 61 -23.67 -15.96 8.66
CA PRO A 61 -24.52 -15.01 9.35
C PRO A 61 -23.79 -14.23 10.44
N GLY A 62 -23.98 -12.91 10.46
CA GLY A 62 -23.41 -11.99 11.42
C GLY A 62 -22.63 -10.84 10.78
N LEU A 63 -21.78 -10.23 11.59
CA LEU A 63 -20.79 -9.24 11.16
C LEU A 63 -19.56 -9.96 10.62
N THR A 64 -19.11 -9.55 9.44
CA THR A 64 -17.81 -9.95 8.90
C THR A 64 -16.98 -8.70 8.57
N VAL A 65 -15.76 -8.68 9.04
CA VAL A 65 -14.73 -7.72 8.61
C VAL A 65 -13.97 -8.36 7.45
N ILE A 66 -13.86 -7.64 6.35
CA ILE A 66 -13.26 -8.13 5.11
C ILE A 66 -12.00 -7.33 4.83
N ASP A 67 -10.87 -8.02 4.71
CA ASP A 67 -9.60 -7.46 4.30
C ASP A 67 -9.56 -7.41 2.77
N LEU A 68 -9.43 -6.20 2.20
CA LEU A 68 -9.41 -5.97 0.76
C LEU A 68 -8.00 -5.68 0.23
N GLU A 69 -7.24 -4.85 0.95
CA GLU A 69 -5.87 -4.42 0.61
C GLU A 69 -5.75 -3.94 -0.86
N VAL A 70 -6.66 -3.04 -1.27
CA VAL A 70 -6.75 -2.54 -2.64
C VAL A 70 -6.32 -1.09 -2.73
N ASP A 71 -5.40 -0.80 -3.66
CA ASP A 71 -4.95 0.54 -3.97
C ASP A 71 -5.92 1.23 -4.93
N LEU A 72 -6.43 2.38 -4.52
CA LEU A 72 -7.38 3.19 -5.28
C LEU A 72 -6.73 4.51 -5.67
N PRO A 73 -6.42 4.71 -6.96
CA PRO A 73 -6.04 6.03 -7.49
C PRO A 73 -7.12 7.08 -7.31
N ILE A 74 -6.77 8.36 -7.51
CA ILE A 74 -7.75 9.45 -7.57
C ILE A 74 -8.79 9.14 -8.64
N GLY A 75 -10.08 9.26 -8.27
CA GLY A 75 -11.18 9.01 -9.19
C GLY A 75 -12.52 8.81 -8.49
N SER A 76 -13.57 8.66 -9.30
CA SER A 76 -14.92 8.34 -8.84
C SER A 76 -15.18 6.85 -9.04
N TYR A 77 -15.73 6.22 -8.04
CA TYR A 77 -15.90 4.77 -7.97
C TYR A 77 -17.29 4.36 -7.55
N THR A 78 -17.63 3.14 -7.93
CA THR A 78 -18.78 2.40 -7.40
C THR A 78 -18.28 1.16 -6.68
N MET A 79 -18.76 0.93 -5.45
CA MET A 79 -18.58 -0.33 -4.73
C MET A 79 -19.94 -1.02 -4.62
N THR A 80 -20.03 -2.25 -5.12
CA THR A 80 -21.24 -3.06 -5.16
C THR A 80 -20.93 -4.55 -5.00
N THR A 81 -21.89 -5.44 -5.22
CA THR A 81 -21.67 -6.89 -5.32
C THR A 81 -21.97 -7.38 -6.73
N ASN A 82 -21.44 -8.55 -7.10
CA ASN A 82 -21.67 -9.15 -8.40
C ASN A 82 -23.06 -9.81 -8.47
N THR A 83 -23.88 -9.36 -9.40
CA THR A 83 -25.25 -9.84 -9.57
C THR A 83 -25.33 -11.32 -9.97
N ASP A 84 -24.41 -11.79 -10.80
CA ASP A 84 -24.39 -13.18 -11.26
C ASP A 84 -24.05 -14.14 -10.11
N ILE A 85 -23.08 -13.75 -9.26
CA ILE A 85 -22.71 -14.48 -8.05
C ILE A 85 -23.88 -14.49 -7.06
N ASN A 86 -24.55 -13.36 -6.87
CA ASN A 86 -25.76 -13.29 -6.04
C ASN A 86 -26.86 -14.22 -6.55
N ASN A 87 -27.10 -14.25 -7.87
CA ASN A 87 -28.09 -15.15 -8.48
C ASN A 87 -27.72 -16.63 -8.30
N GLN A 88 -26.44 -16.98 -8.44
CA GLN A 88 -26.00 -18.35 -8.21
C GLN A 88 -26.16 -18.78 -6.75
N SER A 89 -25.88 -17.88 -5.81
CA SER A 89 -25.94 -18.18 -4.37
C SER A 89 -27.36 -18.15 -3.81
N PHE A 90 -28.20 -17.24 -4.30
CA PHE A 90 -29.48 -16.92 -3.67
C PHE A 90 -30.69 -16.98 -4.60
N GLY A 91 -30.52 -17.20 -5.91
CA GLY A 91 -31.59 -17.16 -6.90
C GLY A 91 -32.19 -15.76 -7.13
N THR A 92 -31.47 -14.71 -6.75
CA THR A 92 -31.89 -13.31 -6.87
C THR A 92 -30.70 -12.40 -7.04
N ASN A 93 -30.93 -11.19 -7.57
CA ASN A 93 -29.88 -10.17 -7.69
C ASN A 93 -29.43 -9.57 -6.33
N SER A 94 -30.22 -9.77 -5.28
CA SER A 94 -29.92 -9.25 -3.95
C SER A 94 -28.77 -10.04 -3.30
N PRO A 95 -27.76 -9.37 -2.71
CA PRO A 95 -26.70 -10.02 -1.94
C PRO A 95 -27.12 -10.47 -0.54
N TYR A 96 -28.34 -10.18 -0.11
CA TYR A 96 -28.81 -10.39 1.26
C TYR A 96 -27.89 -9.77 2.33
N LEU A 97 -27.25 -8.63 1.99
CA LEU A 97 -26.50 -7.81 2.92
C LEU A 97 -27.42 -6.75 3.55
N TRP A 98 -27.11 -6.34 4.76
CA TRP A 98 -27.87 -5.33 5.47
C TRP A 98 -27.49 -3.93 5.01
N ARG A 99 -28.47 -3.03 4.92
CA ARG A 99 -28.32 -1.61 4.66
C ARG A 99 -28.87 -0.79 5.82
N SER A 100 -28.40 0.45 5.98
CA SER A 100 -29.01 1.41 6.88
C SER A 100 -30.10 2.20 6.18
N SER A 101 -31.20 2.46 6.88
CA SER A 101 -32.37 3.24 6.40
C SER A 101 -32.71 4.40 7.34
N GLU A 102 -32.00 4.56 8.45
CA GLU A 102 -32.21 5.63 9.42
C GLU A 102 -30.92 6.43 9.61
N ASN A 103 -31.08 7.72 9.85
CA ASN A 103 -29.96 8.64 10.08
C ASN A 103 -28.87 8.62 8.97
N VAL A 104 -29.29 8.32 7.74
CA VAL A 104 -28.40 8.38 6.57
C VAL A 104 -28.27 9.82 6.14
N VAL A 105 -27.04 10.34 6.13
CA VAL A 105 -26.74 11.73 5.75
C VAL A 105 -25.47 11.74 4.90
N TYR A 106 -25.60 11.84 3.62
CA TYR A 106 -24.49 12.00 2.68
C TYR A 106 -24.00 13.46 2.61
N PRO A 107 -22.72 13.72 2.30
CA PRO A 107 -21.65 12.74 2.14
C PRO A 107 -21.06 12.25 3.47
N TYR A 108 -20.48 11.05 3.45
CA TYR A 108 -19.62 10.55 4.54
C TYR A 108 -18.17 10.79 4.17
N GLU A 109 -17.53 11.70 4.88
CA GLU A 109 -16.14 12.05 4.65
C GLU A 109 -15.20 11.18 5.51
N ILE A 110 -14.18 10.59 4.90
CA ILE A 110 -13.15 9.81 5.58
C ILE A 110 -11.81 10.54 5.41
N GLN A 111 -11.28 11.08 6.50
CA GLN A 111 -9.99 11.80 6.55
C GLN A 111 -9.84 12.90 5.47
N SER A 112 -10.92 13.43 4.94
CA SER A 112 -10.94 14.38 3.82
C SER A 112 -10.27 13.89 2.53
N VAL A 113 -10.04 12.59 2.41
CA VAL A 113 -9.42 11.97 1.21
C VAL A 113 -10.38 11.03 0.48
N VAL A 114 -11.45 10.58 1.14
CA VAL A 114 -12.55 9.83 0.52
C VAL A 114 -13.87 10.47 0.88
N SER A 115 -14.72 10.67 -0.12
CA SER A 115 -16.09 11.16 0.03
C SER A 115 -17.08 10.13 -0.49
N ILE A 116 -17.82 9.45 0.38
CA ILE A 116 -18.94 8.60 -0.01
C ILE A 116 -20.14 9.52 -0.16
N TYR A 117 -20.48 9.88 -1.40
CA TYR A 117 -21.42 10.97 -1.65
C TYR A 117 -22.85 10.54 -1.95
N ASN A 118 -23.07 9.26 -2.27
CA ASN A 118 -24.43 8.75 -2.53
C ASN A 118 -24.43 7.21 -2.54
N SER A 119 -25.61 6.64 -2.63
CA SER A 119 -25.78 5.24 -3.03
C SER A 119 -26.26 5.15 -4.48
N THR A 120 -26.20 3.96 -5.06
CA THR A 120 -26.73 3.68 -6.40
C THR A 120 -28.24 3.85 -6.52
N PHE A 121 -28.97 3.98 -5.39
CA PHE A 121 -30.41 4.17 -5.31
C PHE A 121 -30.81 5.43 -4.54
N GLY A 122 -29.95 6.45 -4.54
CA GLY A 122 -30.22 7.72 -3.90
C GLY A 122 -29.78 7.78 -2.43
N GLU A 123 -30.16 8.86 -1.74
CA GLU A 123 -29.63 9.23 -0.44
C GLU A 123 -30.36 8.62 0.75
N ASP A 124 -31.47 7.91 0.51
CA ASP A 124 -32.31 7.37 1.60
C ASP A 124 -31.70 6.17 2.31
N PHE A 125 -30.70 5.54 1.71
CA PHE A 125 -30.11 4.31 2.23
C PHE A 125 -28.58 4.33 2.12
N TYR A 126 -27.94 3.74 3.16
CA TYR A 126 -26.52 3.42 3.12
C TYR A 126 -26.38 1.89 2.87
N TYR A 127 -25.74 1.52 1.76
CA TYR A 127 -25.66 0.12 1.31
C TYR A 127 -24.38 -0.54 1.77
N TYR A 128 -24.50 -1.58 2.53
CA TYR A 128 -23.68 -2.74 2.84
C TYR A 128 -22.31 -2.53 3.45
N PHE A 129 -21.52 -1.54 2.99
CA PHE A 129 -20.08 -1.49 3.23
C PHE A 129 -19.77 -0.46 4.31
N TYR A 130 -19.58 -0.95 5.53
CA TYR A 130 -19.38 -0.15 6.73
C TYR A 130 -17.93 -0.13 7.16
N ASP A 131 -17.57 0.74 8.10
CA ASP A 131 -16.31 0.77 8.86
C ASP A 131 -15.06 0.73 7.97
N TRP A 132 -15.03 1.54 6.94
CA TRP A 132 -13.88 1.62 6.04
C TRP A 132 -12.61 1.98 6.81
N LYS A 133 -11.58 1.15 6.65
CA LYS A 133 -10.22 1.47 7.08
C LYS A 133 -9.37 1.75 5.86
N ILE A 134 -8.81 2.94 5.85
CA ILE A 134 -7.98 3.42 4.76
C ILE A 134 -6.64 3.93 5.28
N SER A 135 -5.62 3.92 4.43
CA SER A 135 -4.42 4.76 4.58
C SER A 135 -4.21 5.54 3.29
N THR A 136 -3.66 6.73 3.41
CA THR A 136 -3.11 7.44 2.25
C THR A 136 -1.83 6.74 1.84
N LEU A 137 -1.61 6.57 0.54
CA LEU A 137 -0.29 6.21 0.05
C LEU A 137 0.67 7.31 0.49
N ASP A 138 1.76 6.92 1.15
CA ASP A 138 2.71 7.88 1.69
C ASP A 138 3.09 8.88 0.60
N LYS A 139 2.71 10.15 0.81
CA LYS A 139 3.27 11.22 0.03
C LYS A 139 4.73 11.28 0.40
N GLU A 140 5.60 10.94 -0.53
CA GLU A 140 6.98 11.35 -0.38
C GLU A 140 6.97 12.86 -0.15
N CYS A 141 7.18 13.28 1.09
CA CYS A 141 7.38 14.67 1.41
C CYS A 141 8.73 15.08 0.84
N PHE A 142 8.74 15.50 -0.41
CA PHE A 142 9.85 16.31 -0.90
C PHE A 142 9.76 17.65 -0.19
N THR A 143 10.44 17.78 0.95
CA THR A 143 10.76 19.10 1.45
C THR A 143 11.76 19.70 0.46
N ASP A 144 11.56 20.96 0.07
CA ASP A 144 12.58 21.72 -0.63
C ASP A 144 13.91 21.48 0.08
N PHE A 145 14.97 21.15 -0.68
CA PHE A 145 16.28 20.94 -0.13
C PHE A 145 16.68 22.21 0.62
N VAL A 146 16.62 22.18 1.95
CA VAL A 146 17.31 23.17 2.76
C VAL A 146 18.78 22.76 2.71
N PRO A 147 19.66 23.55 2.09
CA PRO A 147 21.06 23.21 2.04
C PRO A 147 21.59 23.16 3.48
N ALA A 148 21.85 21.95 3.97
CA ALA A 148 22.58 21.77 5.23
C ALA A 148 24.04 22.11 4.94
N THR A 149 24.46 23.31 5.30
CA THR A 149 25.87 23.69 5.27
C THR A 149 26.52 23.00 6.46
N ALA A 150 27.19 21.88 6.23
CA ALA A 150 28.09 21.31 7.22
C ALA A 150 29.32 22.19 7.28
N VAL A 151 29.41 23.02 8.31
CA VAL A 151 30.67 23.69 8.65
C VAL A 151 31.56 22.64 9.31
N ILE A 152 32.53 22.11 8.56
CA ILE A 152 33.58 21.30 9.15
C ILE A 152 34.50 22.27 9.87
N ASP A 153 34.28 22.43 11.19
CA ASP A 153 35.27 23.07 12.06
C ASP A 153 36.47 22.10 12.18
N LEU A 154 37.56 22.44 11.51
CA LEU A 154 38.84 21.72 11.65
C LEU A 154 39.51 21.99 13.02
N GLY A 155 38.67 22.15 14.06
CA GLY A 155 39.16 22.12 15.43
C GLY A 155 39.78 20.75 15.69
N THR A 156 41.06 20.76 15.99
CA THR A 156 41.96 19.64 16.31
C THR A 156 41.36 18.73 17.40
N ALA A 157 40.36 17.93 17.06
CA ALA A 157 39.95 16.81 17.87
C ALA A 157 40.72 15.57 17.40
N THR A 158 41.82 15.29 18.09
CA THR A 158 42.45 13.98 18.07
C THR A 158 41.53 12.94 18.72
N HIS A 159 40.50 12.53 17.99
CA HIS A 159 39.84 11.27 18.26
C HIS A 159 40.41 10.28 17.24
N GLN A 160 41.44 9.55 17.66
CA GLN A 160 41.77 8.30 16.97
C GLN A 160 40.59 7.35 17.25
N PRO A 161 39.89 6.87 16.24
CA PRO A 161 38.98 5.75 16.42
C PRO A 161 39.83 4.55 16.86
N THR A 162 39.60 4.06 18.06
CA THR A 162 40.28 2.89 18.61
C THR A 162 39.70 1.58 18.12
N ASP A 163 38.63 1.63 17.31
CA ASP A 163 38.11 0.48 16.60
C ASP A 163 38.37 0.65 15.11
N LYS A 164 38.89 -0.41 14.49
CA LYS A 164 39.09 -0.48 13.04
C LYS A 164 37.73 -0.39 12.38
N GLU A 165 37.26 0.83 12.10
CA GLU A 165 36.16 1.02 11.19
C GLU A 165 36.57 0.39 9.85
N GLN A 166 35.81 -0.61 9.44
CA GLN A 166 35.97 -1.22 8.12
C GLN A 166 35.54 -0.17 7.10
N VAL A 167 36.52 0.52 6.54
CA VAL A 167 36.26 1.46 5.46
C VAL A 167 36.28 0.68 4.15
N PHE A 168 35.20 0.76 3.39
CA PHE A 168 35.19 0.27 2.02
C PHE A 168 35.28 1.48 1.05
N ILE A 169 35.82 1.23 -0.12
CA ILE A 169 35.98 2.23 -1.18
C ILE A 169 35.20 1.76 -2.40
N VAL A 170 34.41 2.67 -2.99
CA VAL A 170 33.67 2.45 -4.24
C VAL A 170 34.32 3.23 -5.36
N THR A 171 34.75 2.55 -6.43
CA THR A 171 35.39 3.20 -7.59
C THR A 171 34.92 2.57 -8.90
N PRO A 172 34.71 3.36 -9.97
CA PRO A 172 34.66 4.83 -9.98
C PRO A 172 33.36 5.36 -9.33
N ASN A 173 33.43 6.57 -8.79
CA ASN A 173 32.28 7.31 -8.32
C ASN A 173 32.50 8.80 -8.68
N PRO A 174 31.69 9.36 -9.63
CA PRO A 174 30.58 8.73 -10.38
C PRO A 174 30.98 7.59 -11.29
N THR A 175 29.99 6.77 -11.64
CA THR A 175 30.13 5.61 -12.54
C THR A 175 29.14 5.68 -13.70
N ASP A 176 29.47 5.04 -14.82
CA ASP A 176 28.60 4.76 -15.95
C ASP A 176 27.97 3.36 -15.92
N GLY A 177 28.02 2.71 -14.74
CA GLY A 177 27.32 1.44 -14.49
C GLY A 177 28.15 0.40 -13.76
N LEU A 178 29.43 0.28 -14.03
CA LEU A 178 30.29 -0.71 -13.41
C LEU A 178 31.08 -0.10 -12.24
N ILE A 179 30.95 -0.68 -11.04
CA ILE A 179 31.71 -0.26 -9.86
C ILE A 179 32.51 -1.41 -9.28
N GLN A 180 33.60 -1.07 -8.65
CA GLN A 180 34.40 -1.96 -7.83
C GLN A 180 34.29 -1.51 -6.37
N LEU A 181 33.90 -2.42 -5.51
CA LEU A 181 33.83 -2.24 -4.07
C LEU A 181 35.08 -2.90 -3.47
N THR A 182 35.97 -2.11 -2.95
CA THR A 182 37.22 -2.59 -2.29
C THR A 182 37.06 -2.48 -0.79
N MET A 183 37.26 -3.59 -0.08
CA MET A 183 37.07 -3.71 1.36
C MET A 183 38.32 -4.22 2.03
N ASN A 184 38.55 -3.82 3.28
CA ASN A 184 39.63 -4.34 4.09
C ASN A 184 39.06 -5.38 5.08
N THR A 185 38.58 -6.48 4.54
CA THR A 185 37.98 -7.58 5.34
C THR A 185 38.44 -8.95 4.80
N ASP A 186 38.75 -9.87 5.71
CA ASP A 186 39.14 -11.23 5.39
C ASP A 186 37.93 -12.20 5.44
N GLY A 187 36.72 -11.69 5.71
CA GLY A 187 35.53 -12.50 5.89
C GLY A 187 34.45 -12.25 4.84
N ALA A 188 33.50 -13.18 4.74
CA ALA A 188 32.33 -13.01 3.94
C ALA A 188 31.44 -11.89 4.49
N CYS A 189 30.83 -11.11 3.58
CA CYS A 189 29.97 -9.99 3.91
C CYS A 189 28.68 -10.02 3.10
N ASP A 190 27.69 -9.30 3.61
CA ASP A 190 26.47 -9.00 2.89
C ASP A 190 26.58 -7.58 2.27
N VAL A 191 26.21 -7.49 1.00
CA VAL A 191 26.16 -6.21 0.28
C VAL A 191 24.74 -5.92 -0.11
N GLU A 192 24.26 -4.76 0.26
CA GLU A 192 22.94 -4.26 -0.07
C GLU A 192 23.06 -2.92 -0.80
N ILE A 193 22.27 -2.75 -1.87
CA ILE A 193 22.20 -1.51 -2.63
C ILE A 193 20.78 -1.02 -2.66
N LEU A 194 20.58 0.24 -2.25
CA LEU A 194 19.30 0.92 -2.19
C LEU A 194 19.32 2.16 -3.08
N ARG A 195 18.18 2.47 -3.65
CA ARG A 195 17.92 3.80 -4.20
C ARG A 195 17.70 4.81 -3.07
N MET A 196 17.79 6.09 -3.39
CA MET A 196 17.55 7.17 -2.41
C MET A 196 16.14 7.20 -1.83
N ASP A 197 15.19 6.56 -2.51
CA ASP A 197 13.80 6.36 -2.05
C ASP A 197 13.64 5.15 -1.10
N GLY A 198 14.74 4.50 -0.72
CA GLY A 198 14.75 3.34 0.16
C GLY A 198 14.43 2.01 -0.52
N VAL A 199 14.13 2.02 -1.82
CA VAL A 199 13.89 0.78 -2.57
C VAL A 199 15.18 0.00 -2.72
N ARG A 200 15.16 -1.23 -2.23
CA ARG A 200 16.27 -2.18 -2.35
C ARG A 200 16.32 -2.72 -3.78
N ILE A 201 17.45 -2.49 -4.47
CA ILE A 201 17.64 -2.94 -5.86
C ILE A 201 18.52 -4.19 -5.96
N MET A 202 19.38 -4.41 -4.97
CA MET A 202 20.27 -5.57 -4.94
C MET A 202 20.56 -5.99 -3.51
N VAL A 203 20.57 -7.29 -3.26
CA VAL A 203 21.08 -7.90 -2.04
C VAL A 203 21.89 -9.12 -2.44
N GLN A 204 23.12 -9.20 -1.95
CA GLN A 204 23.95 -10.37 -2.08
C GLN A 204 24.45 -10.75 -0.69
N HIS A 205 24.23 -12.01 -0.34
CA HIS A 205 24.62 -12.56 0.97
C HIS A 205 25.85 -13.42 0.87
N ASP A 206 26.63 -13.42 1.93
CA ASP A 206 27.76 -14.33 2.14
C ASP A 206 28.81 -14.28 1.02
N ILE A 207 29.09 -13.07 0.52
CA ILE A 207 30.08 -12.89 -0.55
C ILE A 207 31.47 -12.88 0.06
N ALA A 208 32.32 -13.79 -0.42
CA ALA A 208 33.75 -13.77 -0.15
C ALA A 208 34.44 -12.87 -1.20
N PRO A 209 35.03 -11.72 -0.81
CA PRO A 209 35.67 -10.83 -1.79
C PRO A 209 36.92 -11.49 -2.37
N GLU A 210 37.02 -11.54 -3.68
CA GLU A 210 38.25 -11.96 -4.35
C GLU A 210 39.28 -10.81 -4.33
N ASN A 211 40.44 -11.03 -3.77
CA ASN A 211 41.47 -10.00 -3.59
C ASN A 211 40.93 -8.73 -2.90
N ASN A 212 40.09 -8.88 -1.88
CA ASN A 212 39.45 -7.79 -1.15
C ASN A 212 38.54 -6.90 -2.01
N SER A 213 37.99 -7.41 -3.10
CA SER A 213 37.24 -6.62 -4.07
C SER A 213 36.05 -7.38 -4.62
N ILE A 214 34.95 -6.65 -4.80
CA ILE A 214 33.71 -7.14 -5.43
C ILE A 214 33.38 -6.20 -6.60
N GLN A 215 33.10 -6.77 -7.76
CA GLN A 215 32.61 -6.01 -8.91
C GLN A 215 31.09 -6.09 -8.99
N ILE A 216 30.46 -4.93 -9.15
CA ILE A 216 29.01 -4.81 -9.20
C ILE A 216 28.62 -4.06 -10.47
N ASP A 217 27.68 -4.61 -11.24
CA ASP A 217 27.14 -3.99 -12.45
C ASP A 217 25.78 -3.35 -12.14
N LEU A 218 25.72 -2.04 -12.24
CA LEU A 218 24.52 -1.22 -12.06
C LEU A 218 23.98 -0.71 -13.42
N SER A 219 24.52 -1.14 -14.55
CA SER A 219 24.16 -0.64 -15.88
C SER A 219 22.69 -0.90 -16.26
N ALA A 220 22.04 -1.88 -15.61
CA ALA A 220 20.62 -2.19 -15.81
C ALA A 220 19.68 -1.24 -15.03
N TYR A 221 20.21 -0.40 -14.15
CA TYR A 221 19.41 0.49 -13.31
C TYR A 221 19.45 1.94 -13.80
N PRO A 222 18.42 2.75 -13.55
CA PRO A 222 18.37 4.15 -13.95
C PRO A 222 19.55 4.96 -13.41
N ALA A 223 19.97 6.00 -14.12
CA ALA A 223 20.95 6.94 -13.59
C ALA A 223 20.41 7.63 -12.33
N GLY A 224 21.24 7.69 -11.27
CA GLY A 224 20.81 8.24 -9.98
C GLY A 224 21.87 8.08 -8.89
N VAL A 225 21.45 8.41 -7.66
CA VAL A 225 22.27 8.21 -6.46
C VAL A 225 21.80 6.93 -5.77
N TYR A 226 22.75 6.10 -5.40
CA TYR A 226 22.53 4.84 -4.72
C TYR A 226 23.29 4.80 -3.39
N LEU A 227 22.69 4.17 -2.39
CA LEU A 227 23.32 3.89 -1.11
C LEU A 227 23.82 2.44 -1.11
N ILE A 228 25.08 2.25 -0.79
CA ILE A 228 25.69 0.91 -0.63
C ILE A 228 25.93 0.67 0.85
N SER A 229 25.37 -0.43 1.34
CA SER A 229 25.60 -0.92 2.70
C SER A 229 26.37 -2.23 2.65
N VAL A 230 27.40 -2.35 3.45
CA VAL A 230 28.21 -3.57 3.60
C VAL A 230 28.13 -4.01 5.05
N ASN A 231 27.69 -5.23 5.28
CA ASN A 231 27.55 -5.79 6.61
C ASN A 231 28.40 -7.06 6.74
N ASN A 232 29.30 -7.09 7.68
CA ASN A 232 30.10 -8.28 7.96
C ASN A 232 29.33 -9.26 8.83
N ASN A 233 29.14 -10.48 8.34
CA ASN A 233 28.46 -11.56 9.04
C ASN A 233 29.33 -12.20 10.12
N GLY A 234 30.18 -11.47 10.77
CA GLY A 234 31.05 -12.14 11.68
C GLY A 234 31.79 -11.30 12.71
N LYS A 235 31.20 -11.17 13.82
CA LYS A 235 31.73 -10.92 15.18
C LYS A 235 31.58 -9.54 15.69
#